data_992d6fabb607148c795c5f66cdab0928
#
_entry.id   992d6fabb607148c795c5f66cdab0928
#
_cell.length_a   1.000
_cell.length_b   1.000
_cell.length_c   1.000
_cell.angle_alpha   90.00
_cell.angle_beta   90.00
_cell.angle_gamma   90.00
#
_symmetry.space_group_name_H-M   'P 1'
#
loop_
_entity.id
_entity.type
_entity.pdbx_description
1 polymer ?
#
loop_
_entity_poly.entity_id
_entity_poly.type
_entity_poly.pdbx_seq_one_letter_code
_entity_poly.pdbx_strand_id
1 'polypeptide(L)'
;MSFGKSLQSAIDYMESHLLEKINYENVAKEVHMSCYNFHRIFSLMAGITANEYIRNRKLSLAGQELQLTDSKIIDVAFKYGYETPESFAKAFSRFHGVSPKLAKRKGTQLCLFNPLAIKIILEGGNTMNYRIEETGKQRFIAKVRAFSNEIMNEAGNHDIPDFWGECHKEHLVEEIRNMRPDGKKDLYGLCSPTKKNETTFDYGIGVLIDEDTHIDNEEAMLKKGYRIWEVDSATYVVFKCYGNNGDCISEMWSRFFKEFLPQSDYEQTEDTDYEIYLNEGEPGLFCELWIPVKRVS
;
A
#
# COMPACT_ATOMS: atom_id res chain seq x y z
N MET A 1 9.45 12.82 14.53
CA MET A 1 8.25 13.66 14.17
C MET A 1 7.03 12.78 14.32
N SER A 2 5.90 13.21 14.89
CA SER A 2 4.78 12.26 15.05
C SER A 2 4.21 11.89 13.68
N PHE A 3 3.85 10.63 13.50
CA PHE A 3 3.30 10.06 12.27
C PHE A 3 2.15 10.91 11.66
N GLY A 4 1.23 11.41 12.50
CA GLY A 4 0.14 12.28 12.04
C GLY A 4 0.62 13.60 11.42
N LYS A 5 1.73 14.17 11.91
CA LYS A 5 2.33 15.37 11.30
C LYS A 5 2.95 15.06 9.96
N SER A 6 3.64 13.92 9.83
CA SER A 6 4.23 13.50 8.57
C SER A 6 3.15 13.26 7.49
N LEU A 7 2.06 12.58 7.84
CA LEU A 7 0.96 12.34 6.89
C LEU A 7 0.26 13.66 6.49
N GLN A 8 0.11 14.62 7.41
CA GLN A 8 -0.39 15.95 7.07
C GLN A 8 0.56 16.68 6.11
N SER A 9 1.88 16.59 6.32
CA SER A 9 2.86 17.16 5.38
C SER A 9 2.73 16.58 3.98
N ALA A 10 2.46 15.28 3.84
CA ALA A 10 2.21 14.67 2.54
C ALA A 10 0.93 15.21 1.88
N ILE A 11 -0.13 15.40 2.65
CA ILE A 11 -1.38 16.01 2.15
C ILE A 11 -1.12 17.44 1.69
N ASP A 12 -0.43 18.24 2.50
CA ASP A 12 -0.09 19.64 2.19
C ASP A 12 0.80 19.74 0.95
N TYR A 13 1.76 18.81 0.80
CA TYR A 13 2.57 18.72 -0.41
C TYR A 13 1.70 18.43 -1.65
N MET A 14 0.80 17.45 -1.59
CA MET A 14 -0.11 17.14 -2.69
C MET A 14 -1.00 18.34 -3.04
N GLU A 15 -1.56 19.04 -2.04
CA GLU A 15 -2.39 20.24 -2.26
C GLU A 15 -1.62 21.37 -2.94
N SER A 16 -0.36 21.61 -2.53
CA SER A 16 0.46 22.68 -3.12
C SER A 16 0.90 22.38 -4.56
N HIS A 17 0.90 21.10 -4.98
CA HIS A 17 1.33 20.68 -6.32
C HIS A 17 0.18 20.14 -7.20
N LEU A 18 -1.09 20.44 -6.85
CA LEU A 18 -2.25 19.91 -7.58
C LEU A 18 -2.25 20.25 -9.09
N LEU A 19 -1.69 21.38 -9.50
CA LEU A 19 -1.63 21.80 -10.90
C LEU A 19 -0.44 21.21 -11.67
N GLU A 20 0.44 20.50 -10.98
CA GLU A 20 1.63 19.88 -11.54
C GLU A 20 1.42 18.37 -11.73
N LYS A 21 2.40 17.71 -12.38
CA LYS A 21 2.49 16.26 -12.35
C LYS A 21 3.06 15.85 -11.00
N ILE A 22 2.23 15.33 -10.12
CA ILE A 22 2.68 14.90 -8.79
C ILE A 22 3.62 13.72 -8.92
N ASN A 23 4.80 13.87 -8.30
CA ASN A 23 5.75 12.77 -8.11
C ASN A 23 5.52 12.17 -6.72
N TYR A 24 4.98 10.96 -6.68
CA TYR A 24 4.70 10.26 -5.42
C TYR A 24 5.95 9.88 -4.62
N GLU A 25 7.11 9.78 -5.25
CA GLU A 25 8.37 9.62 -4.51
C GLU A 25 8.67 10.84 -3.64
N ASN A 26 8.37 12.04 -4.15
CA ASN A 26 8.53 13.26 -3.35
C ASN A 26 7.51 13.31 -2.22
N VAL A 27 6.25 12.91 -2.49
CA VAL A 27 5.22 12.81 -1.42
C VAL A 27 5.65 11.81 -0.35
N ALA A 28 6.16 10.65 -0.74
CA ALA A 28 6.62 9.61 0.19
C ALA A 28 7.83 10.06 1.04
N LYS A 29 8.71 10.90 0.49
CA LYS A 29 9.82 11.51 1.24
C LYS A 29 9.35 12.42 2.37
N GLU A 30 8.24 13.15 2.18
CA GLU A 30 7.66 14.00 3.24
C GLU A 30 7.23 13.19 4.48
N VAL A 31 6.92 11.91 4.27
CA VAL A 31 6.54 10.98 5.35
C VAL A 31 7.66 10.01 5.73
N HIS A 32 8.85 10.13 5.12
CA HIS A 32 10.00 9.23 5.33
C HIS A 32 9.66 7.75 5.06
N MET A 33 8.93 7.49 3.98
CA MET A 33 8.47 6.16 3.60
C MET A 33 8.82 5.84 2.16
N SER A 34 8.77 4.55 1.79
CA SER A 34 8.72 4.15 0.39
C SER A 34 7.41 4.61 -0.26
N CYS A 35 7.42 4.77 -1.57
CA CYS A 35 6.22 5.12 -2.33
C CYS A 35 5.10 4.08 -2.11
N TYR A 36 5.45 2.80 -2.08
CA TYR A 36 4.53 1.70 -1.78
C TYR A 36 3.85 1.86 -0.42
N ASN A 37 4.64 2.02 0.63
CA ASN A 37 4.10 2.20 1.98
C ASN A 37 3.23 3.45 2.10
N PHE A 38 3.64 4.56 1.46
CA PHE A 38 2.82 5.76 1.42
C PHE A 38 1.44 5.48 0.80
N HIS A 39 1.38 4.88 -0.39
CA HIS A 39 0.10 4.60 -1.05
C HIS A 39 -0.79 3.67 -0.22
N ARG A 40 -0.21 2.61 0.34
CA ARG A 40 -0.91 1.65 1.20
C ARG A 40 -1.49 2.34 2.43
N ILE A 41 -0.66 3.09 3.15
CA ILE A 41 -1.06 3.80 4.37
C ILE A 41 -2.09 4.88 4.07
N PHE A 42 -1.85 5.68 3.02
CA PHE A 42 -2.79 6.73 2.63
C PHE A 42 -4.18 6.13 2.35
N SER A 43 -4.24 5.04 1.58
CA SER A 43 -5.50 4.38 1.25
C SER A 43 -6.20 3.81 2.48
N LEU A 44 -5.45 3.18 3.40
CA LEU A 44 -5.98 2.64 4.66
C LEU A 44 -6.51 3.74 5.59
N MET A 45 -5.84 4.90 5.62
CA MET A 45 -6.21 6.00 6.51
C MET A 45 -7.32 6.89 5.95
N ALA A 46 -7.27 7.17 4.64
CA ALA A 46 -8.18 8.08 3.95
C ALA A 46 -9.44 7.39 3.40
N GLY A 47 -9.40 6.05 3.26
CA GLY A 47 -10.47 5.26 2.63
C GLY A 47 -10.56 5.45 1.10
N ILE A 48 -9.62 6.19 0.52
CA ILE A 48 -9.49 6.45 -0.93
C ILE A 48 -8.01 6.44 -1.30
N THR A 49 -7.71 6.15 -2.57
CA THR A 49 -6.32 6.21 -3.04
C THR A 49 -5.81 7.64 -3.19
N ALA A 50 -4.49 7.83 -3.13
CA ALA A 50 -3.89 9.15 -3.33
C ALA A 50 -4.20 9.72 -4.73
N ASN A 51 -4.24 8.87 -5.77
CA ASN A 51 -4.65 9.27 -7.12
C ASN A 51 -6.10 9.73 -7.17
N GLU A 52 -6.99 9.01 -6.50
CA GLU A 52 -8.40 9.39 -6.42
C GLU A 52 -8.58 10.70 -5.64
N TYR A 53 -7.86 10.87 -4.55
CA TYR A 53 -7.82 12.12 -3.80
C TYR A 53 -7.47 13.30 -4.70
N ILE A 54 -6.31 13.24 -5.39
CA ILE A 54 -5.82 14.30 -6.29
C ILE A 54 -6.83 14.56 -7.42
N ARG A 55 -7.35 13.51 -8.05
CA ARG A 55 -8.38 13.64 -9.11
C ARG A 55 -9.62 14.37 -8.61
N ASN A 56 -10.14 13.98 -7.45
CA ASN A 56 -11.34 14.59 -6.88
C ASN A 56 -11.09 16.05 -6.48
N ARG A 57 -9.91 16.37 -5.93
CA ARG A 57 -9.50 17.75 -5.65
C ARG A 57 -9.43 18.59 -6.91
N LYS A 58 -8.75 18.10 -7.96
CA LYS A 58 -8.65 18.79 -9.27
C LYS A 58 -10.01 19.05 -9.87
N LEU A 59 -10.91 18.06 -9.88
CA LEU A 59 -12.28 18.22 -10.41
C LEU A 59 -13.09 19.22 -9.60
N SER A 60 -12.99 19.19 -8.28
CA SER A 60 -13.64 20.15 -7.40
C SER A 60 -13.21 21.58 -7.69
N LEU A 61 -11.90 21.83 -7.80
CA LEU A 61 -11.34 23.15 -8.13
C LEU A 61 -11.70 23.60 -9.56
N ALA A 62 -11.67 22.68 -10.53
CA ALA A 62 -12.09 22.96 -11.91
C ALA A 62 -13.58 23.38 -11.97
N GLY A 63 -14.44 22.75 -11.16
CA GLY A 63 -15.84 23.14 -11.04
C GLY A 63 -16.01 24.56 -10.51
N GLN A 64 -15.29 24.91 -9.46
CA GLN A 64 -15.29 26.26 -8.90
C GLN A 64 -14.79 27.30 -9.92
N GLU A 65 -13.70 27.01 -10.63
CA GLU A 65 -13.16 27.91 -11.65
C GLU A 65 -14.15 28.14 -12.79
N LEU A 66 -14.82 27.09 -13.28
CA LEU A 66 -15.86 27.24 -14.33
C LEU A 66 -17.06 28.06 -13.89
N GLN A 67 -17.41 28.07 -12.60
CA GLN A 67 -18.49 28.89 -12.06
C GLN A 67 -18.09 30.35 -11.82
N LEU A 68 -16.85 30.58 -11.41
CA LEU A 68 -16.38 31.88 -10.95
C LEU A 68 -15.72 32.70 -12.05
N THR A 69 -15.33 32.07 -13.17
CA THR A 69 -14.61 32.74 -14.25
C THR A 69 -15.23 32.48 -15.61
N ASP A 70 -14.81 33.28 -16.60
CA ASP A 70 -15.19 33.10 -18.01
C ASP A 70 -14.23 32.13 -18.75
N SER A 71 -13.38 31.40 -18.05
CA SER A 71 -12.40 30.47 -18.61
C SER A 71 -13.06 29.48 -19.58
N LYS A 72 -12.40 29.20 -20.71
CA LYS A 72 -12.89 28.19 -21.65
C LYS A 72 -12.73 26.80 -21.02
N ILE A 73 -13.66 25.90 -21.29
CA ILE A 73 -13.63 24.51 -20.78
C ILE A 73 -12.35 23.81 -21.20
N ILE A 74 -11.84 24.04 -22.40
CA ILE A 74 -10.60 23.46 -22.90
C ILE A 74 -9.39 23.93 -22.08
N ASP A 75 -9.32 25.20 -21.72
CA ASP A 75 -8.21 25.75 -20.95
C ASP A 75 -8.20 25.19 -19.51
N VAL A 76 -9.40 25.06 -18.92
CA VAL A 76 -9.57 24.43 -17.61
C VAL A 76 -9.19 22.95 -17.67
N ALA A 77 -9.58 22.21 -18.72
CA ALA A 77 -9.21 20.82 -18.87
C ALA A 77 -7.67 20.62 -18.84
N PHE A 78 -6.94 21.41 -19.66
CA PHE A 78 -5.48 21.33 -19.71
C PHE A 78 -4.82 21.79 -18.40
N LYS A 79 -5.33 22.87 -17.79
CA LYS A 79 -4.82 23.37 -16.50
C LYS A 79 -4.86 22.30 -15.41
N TYR A 80 -5.92 21.49 -15.36
CA TYR A 80 -6.07 20.43 -14.37
C TYR A 80 -5.48 19.07 -14.81
N GLY A 81 -4.69 19.07 -15.89
CA GLY A 81 -3.85 17.94 -16.30
C GLY A 81 -4.55 16.88 -17.15
N TYR A 82 -5.66 17.23 -17.81
CA TYR A 82 -6.31 16.35 -18.78
C TYR A 82 -5.73 16.58 -20.19
N GLU A 83 -5.43 15.51 -20.88
CA GLU A 83 -4.86 15.56 -22.23
C GLU A 83 -5.89 15.96 -23.29
N THR A 84 -7.19 15.67 -23.04
CA THR A 84 -8.25 16.01 -23.97
C THR A 84 -9.47 16.59 -23.23
N PRO A 85 -10.21 17.51 -23.86
CA PRO A 85 -11.47 18.04 -23.30
C PRO A 85 -12.54 16.96 -23.08
N GLU A 86 -12.52 15.89 -23.89
CA GLU A 86 -13.47 14.78 -23.80
C GLU A 86 -13.23 13.96 -22.54
N SER A 87 -11.96 13.62 -22.26
CA SER A 87 -11.58 12.91 -21.04
C SER A 87 -11.92 13.71 -19.79
N PHE A 88 -11.65 15.02 -19.83
CA PHE A 88 -12.08 15.94 -18.77
C PHE A 88 -13.59 15.96 -18.60
N ALA A 89 -14.34 16.14 -19.67
CA ALA A 89 -15.81 16.23 -19.60
C ALA A 89 -16.43 14.95 -19.04
N LYS A 90 -15.89 13.79 -19.38
CA LYS A 90 -16.32 12.50 -18.85
C LYS A 90 -16.04 12.37 -17.34
N ALA A 91 -14.82 12.70 -16.91
CA ALA A 91 -14.43 12.68 -15.49
C ALA A 91 -15.22 13.71 -14.68
N PHE A 92 -15.34 14.92 -15.18
CA PHE A 92 -16.09 16.02 -14.58
C PHE A 92 -17.56 15.65 -14.37
N SER A 93 -18.21 15.12 -15.42
CA SER A 93 -19.63 14.73 -15.33
C SER A 93 -19.86 13.58 -14.37
N ARG A 94 -18.91 12.62 -14.29
CA ARG A 94 -18.96 11.55 -13.30
C ARG A 94 -18.86 12.07 -11.86
N PHE A 95 -18.01 13.07 -11.64
CA PHE A 95 -17.77 13.63 -10.30
C PHE A 95 -18.86 14.59 -9.87
N HIS A 96 -19.28 15.52 -10.74
CA HIS A 96 -20.26 16.57 -10.40
C HIS A 96 -21.71 16.20 -10.71
N GLY A 97 -21.97 15.14 -11.46
CA GLY A 97 -23.30 14.79 -11.94
C GLY A 97 -23.81 15.67 -13.09
N VAL A 98 -23.04 16.66 -13.50
CA VAL A 98 -23.40 17.63 -14.56
C VAL A 98 -22.23 17.87 -15.52
N SER A 99 -22.52 18.26 -16.77
CA SER A 99 -21.46 18.56 -17.71
C SER A 99 -20.72 19.87 -17.41
N PRO A 100 -19.45 20.05 -17.85
CA PRO A 100 -18.72 21.32 -17.69
C PRO A 100 -19.43 22.52 -18.27
N LYS A 101 -20.16 22.34 -19.39
CA LYS A 101 -20.97 23.39 -20.00
C LYS A 101 -22.15 23.82 -19.10
N LEU A 102 -22.79 22.87 -18.44
CA LEU A 102 -23.87 23.15 -17.49
C LEU A 102 -23.33 23.80 -16.22
N ALA A 103 -22.14 23.37 -15.75
CA ALA A 103 -21.49 23.96 -14.58
C ALA A 103 -21.26 25.46 -14.68
N LYS A 104 -21.04 26.00 -15.88
CA LYS A 104 -20.91 27.45 -16.13
C LYS A 104 -22.23 28.26 -15.97
N ARG A 105 -23.37 27.59 -15.90
CA ARG A 105 -24.62 28.28 -15.70
C ARG A 105 -24.81 28.67 -14.24
N LYS A 106 -25.20 29.91 -14.00
CA LYS A 106 -25.49 30.42 -12.67
C LYS A 106 -26.54 29.56 -11.96
N GLY A 107 -26.27 29.19 -10.72
CA GLY A 107 -27.18 28.37 -9.91
C GLY A 107 -27.02 26.84 -10.10
N THR A 108 -26.11 26.37 -10.94
CA THR A 108 -25.85 24.95 -11.05
C THR A 108 -25.18 24.45 -9.77
N GLN A 109 -25.70 23.38 -9.17
CA GLN A 109 -25.06 22.71 -8.03
C GLN A 109 -23.91 21.87 -8.48
N LEU A 110 -22.79 21.96 -7.75
CA LEU A 110 -21.59 21.16 -7.97
C LEU A 110 -21.20 20.43 -6.68
N CYS A 111 -20.52 19.29 -6.84
CA CYS A 111 -19.90 18.59 -5.72
C CYS A 111 -18.64 19.32 -5.28
N LEU A 112 -18.43 19.45 -3.97
CA LEU A 112 -17.21 19.97 -3.38
C LEU A 112 -16.49 18.82 -2.66
N PHE A 113 -15.25 18.60 -3.05
CA PHE A 113 -14.35 17.68 -2.34
C PHE A 113 -13.30 18.52 -1.59
N ASN A 114 -13.40 18.57 -0.28
CA ASN A 114 -12.51 19.36 0.57
C ASN A 114 -11.14 18.71 0.72
N PRO A 115 -10.07 19.50 0.99
CA PRO A 115 -8.79 18.93 1.41
C PRO A 115 -8.98 18.02 2.62
N LEU A 116 -8.23 16.91 2.63
CA LEU A 116 -8.14 16.08 3.83
C LEU A 116 -7.40 16.86 4.94
N ALA A 117 -7.91 16.75 6.14
CA ALA A 117 -7.26 17.27 7.33
C ALA A 117 -7.23 16.17 8.39
N ILE A 118 -6.07 15.95 9.00
CA ILE A 118 -5.93 14.99 10.07
C ILE A 118 -6.53 15.59 11.34
N LYS A 119 -7.55 14.93 11.89
CA LYS A 119 -8.10 15.26 13.19
C LYS A 119 -7.61 14.26 14.21
N ILE A 120 -7.11 14.75 15.34
CA ILE A 120 -6.79 13.91 16.49
C ILE A 120 -8.12 13.63 17.21
N ILE A 121 -8.57 12.37 17.12
CA ILE A 121 -9.71 11.89 17.89
C ILE A 121 -9.10 11.12 19.05
N LEU A 122 -9.58 11.42 20.28
CA LEU A 122 -9.18 10.66 21.46
C LEU A 122 -9.96 9.34 21.46
N GLU A 123 -9.36 8.30 20.90
CA GLU A 123 -9.86 6.92 20.96
C GLU A 123 -8.89 6.12 21.82
N GLY A 124 -9.39 5.28 22.71
CA GLY A 124 -8.52 4.48 23.58
C GLY A 124 -9.28 3.42 24.34
N GLY A 125 -8.52 2.59 25.07
CA GLY A 125 -9.08 1.51 25.89
C GLY A 125 -9.14 0.15 25.19
N ASN A 126 -8.73 0.04 23.94
CA ASN A 126 -8.58 -1.23 23.26
C ASN A 126 -7.21 -1.84 23.57
N THR A 127 -7.18 -3.12 23.87
CA THR A 127 -5.93 -3.86 24.03
C THR A 127 -5.42 -4.32 22.66
N MET A 128 -4.11 -4.17 22.43
CA MET A 128 -3.43 -4.67 21.25
C MET A 128 -2.28 -5.58 21.71
N ASN A 129 -2.37 -6.84 21.37
CA ASN A 129 -1.31 -7.80 21.68
C ASN A 129 -0.27 -7.79 20.59
N TYR A 130 0.99 -7.62 20.97
CA TYR A 130 2.14 -7.67 20.08
C TYR A 130 3.33 -8.30 20.80
N ARG A 131 4.33 -8.71 20.02
CA ARG A 131 5.65 -9.04 20.54
C ARG A 131 6.74 -8.41 19.67
N ILE A 132 7.90 -8.20 20.24
CA ILE A 132 9.09 -7.74 19.51
C ILE A 132 9.99 -8.94 19.30
N GLU A 133 10.44 -9.12 18.06
CA GLU A 133 11.34 -10.20 17.66
C GLU A 133 12.55 -9.61 16.94
N GLU A 134 13.73 -10.13 17.25
CA GLU A 134 14.95 -9.83 16.54
C GLU A 134 15.33 -11.05 15.69
N THR A 135 15.55 -10.82 14.39
CA THR A 135 15.95 -11.89 13.47
C THR A 135 17.38 -11.70 13.00
N GLY A 136 18.11 -12.80 12.84
CA GLY A 136 19.32 -12.83 12.03
C GLY A 136 18.98 -12.73 10.54
N LYS A 137 20.01 -12.83 9.69
CA LYS A 137 19.81 -13.01 8.25
C LYS A 137 18.93 -14.22 7.98
N GLN A 138 17.99 -14.06 7.05
CA GLN A 138 17.07 -15.13 6.66
C GLN A 138 17.13 -15.31 5.14
N ARG A 139 16.98 -16.56 4.70
CA ARG A 139 16.91 -16.92 3.28
C ARG A 139 15.64 -17.68 3.02
N PHE A 140 15.00 -17.35 1.91
CA PHE A 140 13.76 -17.98 1.47
C PHE A 140 13.89 -18.46 0.03
N ILE A 141 13.24 -19.56 -0.29
CA ILE A 141 12.88 -19.88 -1.67
C ILE A 141 11.46 -19.37 -1.86
N ALA A 142 11.24 -18.47 -2.81
CA ALA A 142 9.95 -17.89 -3.05
C ALA A 142 9.59 -17.87 -4.55
N LYS A 143 8.32 -18.14 -4.85
CA LYS A 143 7.68 -17.80 -6.12
C LYS A 143 7.41 -16.32 -6.09
N VAL A 144 8.06 -15.55 -6.98
CA VAL A 144 8.04 -14.08 -6.93
C VAL A 144 7.31 -13.50 -8.13
N ARG A 145 6.53 -12.45 -7.88
CA ARG A 145 5.88 -11.63 -8.89
C ARG A 145 6.09 -10.15 -8.57
N ALA A 146 6.38 -9.36 -9.60
CA ALA A 146 6.41 -7.90 -9.48
C ALA A 146 5.00 -7.32 -9.61
N PHE A 147 4.66 -6.40 -8.73
CA PHE A 147 3.38 -5.69 -8.69
C PHE A 147 3.60 -4.20 -8.88
N SER A 148 2.67 -3.54 -9.60
CA SER A 148 2.75 -2.10 -9.82
C SER A 148 2.22 -1.32 -8.61
N ASN A 149 2.97 -0.33 -8.17
CA ASN A 149 2.50 0.64 -7.17
C ASN A 149 1.33 1.49 -7.68
N GLU A 150 1.21 1.68 -9.00
CA GLU A 150 0.14 2.48 -9.59
C GLU A 150 -1.20 1.74 -9.56
N ILE A 151 -1.19 0.43 -9.77
CA ILE A 151 -2.41 -0.40 -9.77
C ILE A 151 -2.94 -0.58 -8.35
N MET A 152 -2.09 -0.67 -7.34
CA MET A 152 -2.52 -0.73 -5.93
C MET A 152 -3.31 0.50 -5.46
N ASN A 153 -3.35 1.54 -6.27
CA ASN A 153 -4.13 2.75 -6.01
C ASN A 153 -5.58 2.70 -6.48
N GLU A 154 -6.00 1.62 -7.14
CA GLU A 154 -7.39 1.45 -7.55
C GLU A 154 -8.17 0.69 -6.48
N ALA A 155 -9.31 1.22 -6.08
CA ALA A 155 -10.20 0.52 -5.16
C ALA A 155 -10.60 -0.84 -5.74
N GLY A 156 -10.32 -1.92 -4.99
CA GLY A 156 -10.60 -3.29 -5.43
C GLY A 156 -9.43 -3.98 -6.13
N ASN A 157 -8.20 -3.50 -5.96
CA ASN A 157 -7.04 -4.23 -6.44
C ASN A 157 -6.85 -5.54 -5.67
N HIS A 158 -7.07 -6.65 -6.36
CA HIS A 158 -6.94 -8.01 -5.85
C HIS A 158 -5.66 -8.72 -6.33
N ASP A 159 -4.67 -8.01 -6.82
CA ASP A 159 -3.48 -8.59 -7.46
C ASP A 159 -2.75 -9.60 -6.58
N ILE A 160 -2.52 -9.30 -5.29
CA ILE A 160 -1.89 -10.25 -4.37
C ILE A 160 -2.82 -11.42 -4.02
N PRO A 161 -4.09 -11.23 -3.62
CA PRO A 161 -5.04 -12.32 -3.45
C PRO A 161 -5.22 -13.17 -4.71
N ASP A 162 -5.24 -12.56 -5.90
CA ASP A 162 -5.33 -13.28 -7.17
C ASP A 162 -4.09 -14.14 -7.42
N PHE A 163 -2.89 -13.63 -7.10
CA PHE A 163 -1.66 -14.40 -7.17
C PHE A 163 -1.65 -15.62 -6.26
N TRP A 164 -2.14 -15.47 -5.03
CA TRP A 164 -2.36 -16.60 -4.12
C TRP A 164 -3.35 -17.60 -4.71
N GLY A 165 -4.48 -17.10 -5.26
CA GLY A 165 -5.50 -17.91 -5.91
C GLY A 165 -4.96 -18.71 -7.10
N GLU A 166 -4.13 -18.12 -7.93
CA GLU A 166 -3.45 -18.78 -9.05
C GLU A 166 -2.50 -19.87 -8.53
N CYS A 167 -1.64 -19.56 -7.55
CA CYS A 167 -0.71 -20.51 -6.97
C CYS A 167 -1.41 -21.70 -6.31
N HIS A 168 -2.60 -21.50 -5.72
CA HIS A 168 -3.42 -22.62 -5.21
C HIS A 168 -3.99 -23.48 -6.34
N LYS A 169 -4.53 -22.89 -7.42
CA LYS A 169 -5.09 -23.61 -8.57
C LYS A 169 -4.04 -24.45 -9.29
N GLU A 170 -2.83 -23.94 -9.38
CA GLU A 170 -1.70 -24.62 -10.04
C GLU A 170 -0.94 -25.58 -9.11
N HIS A 171 -1.40 -25.80 -7.88
CA HIS A 171 -0.77 -26.63 -6.85
C HIS A 171 0.66 -26.17 -6.44
N LEU A 172 1.04 -24.95 -6.79
CA LEU A 172 2.38 -24.40 -6.46
C LEU A 172 2.57 -24.20 -4.95
N VAL A 173 1.51 -23.92 -4.22
CA VAL A 173 1.56 -23.76 -2.76
C VAL A 173 2.08 -25.03 -2.09
N GLU A 174 1.63 -26.21 -2.52
CA GLU A 174 2.10 -27.51 -1.99
C GLU A 174 3.53 -27.80 -2.47
N GLU A 175 3.86 -27.44 -3.72
CA GLU A 175 5.25 -27.56 -4.22
C GLU A 175 6.19 -26.72 -3.36
N ILE A 176 5.85 -25.46 -3.08
CA ILE A 176 6.65 -24.55 -2.25
C ILE A 176 6.82 -25.09 -0.83
N ARG A 177 5.75 -25.56 -0.19
CA ARG A 177 5.83 -26.18 1.14
C ARG A 177 6.80 -27.34 1.22
N ASN A 178 6.87 -28.14 0.16
CA ASN A 178 7.75 -29.30 0.10
C ASN A 178 9.22 -28.93 -0.14
N MET A 179 9.53 -27.68 -0.49
CA MET A 179 10.91 -27.19 -0.64
C MET A 179 11.58 -26.88 0.69
N ARG A 180 10.84 -26.85 1.80
CA ARG A 180 11.41 -26.54 3.12
C ARG A 180 12.19 -27.73 3.68
N PRO A 181 13.50 -27.58 3.99
CA PRO A 181 14.37 -28.69 4.36
C PRO A 181 14.01 -29.36 5.70
N ASP A 182 13.53 -28.55 6.68
CA ASP A 182 13.20 -29.03 8.03
C ASP A 182 11.83 -29.73 8.13
N GLY A 183 11.14 -29.88 7.00
CA GLY A 183 9.83 -30.52 6.91
C GLY A 183 8.67 -29.73 7.50
N LYS A 184 8.89 -28.54 8.05
CA LYS A 184 7.83 -27.63 8.46
C LYS A 184 7.06 -27.16 7.23
N LYS A 185 5.78 -26.84 7.43
CA LYS A 185 4.86 -26.50 6.33
C LYS A 185 4.39 -25.04 6.36
N ASP A 186 5.02 -24.20 7.18
CA ASP A 186 4.70 -22.79 7.25
C ASP A 186 5.05 -22.09 5.93
N LEU A 187 4.19 -21.20 5.49
CA LEU A 187 4.39 -20.37 4.31
C LEU A 187 4.63 -18.92 4.71
N TYR A 188 5.38 -18.25 3.87
CA TYR A 188 5.69 -16.83 4.03
C TYR A 188 5.19 -16.05 2.82
N GLY A 189 4.47 -14.95 3.08
CA GLY A 189 4.17 -13.93 2.10
C GLY A 189 5.17 -12.78 2.29
N LEU A 190 6.14 -12.64 1.39
CA LEU A 190 7.24 -11.69 1.49
C LEU A 190 6.95 -10.46 0.64
N CYS A 191 7.03 -9.26 1.22
CA CYS A 191 6.82 -8.02 0.51
C CYS A 191 8.10 -7.18 0.53
N SER A 192 8.68 -6.91 -0.64
CA SER A 192 9.87 -6.06 -0.72
C SER A 192 9.52 -4.59 -0.55
N PRO A 193 10.42 -3.79 0.03
CA PRO A 193 10.31 -2.35 -0.12
C PRO A 193 10.43 -1.96 -1.60
N THR A 194 9.70 -0.92 -2.01
CA THR A 194 9.89 -0.34 -3.35
C THR A 194 11.26 0.32 -3.42
N LYS A 195 12.10 -0.13 -4.34
CA LYS A 195 13.41 0.50 -4.54
C LYS A 195 13.24 1.92 -5.07
N LYS A 196 14.22 2.78 -4.74
CA LYS A 196 14.25 4.16 -5.18
C LYS A 196 14.20 4.23 -6.71
N ASN A 197 13.24 4.99 -7.27
CA ASN A 197 12.93 5.15 -8.69
C ASN A 197 12.24 3.94 -9.38
N GLU A 198 11.76 2.95 -8.63
CA GLU A 198 10.96 1.86 -9.18
C GLU A 198 9.47 2.12 -8.94
N THR A 199 8.64 1.80 -9.93
CA THR A 199 7.17 1.88 -9.85
C THR A 199 6.56 0.53 -9.45
N THR A 200 7.41 -0.45 -9.15
CA THR A 200 7.02 -1.81 -8.79
C THR A 200 7.66 -2.25 -7.49
N PHE A 201 7.03 -3.20 -6.81
CA PHE A 201 7.58 -3.95 -5.70
C PHE A 201 7.43 -5.44 -5.99
N ASP A 202 8.29 -6.25 -5.39
CA ASP A 202 8.20 -7.70 -5.50
C ASP A 202 7.38 -8.26 -4.32
N TYR A 203 6.47 -9.20 -4.61
CA TYR A 203 5.82 -10.02 -3.61
C TYR A 203 6.12 -11.49 -3.89
N GLY A 204 6.45 -12.26 -2.85
CA GLY A 204 6.82 -13.65 -2.95
C GLY A 204 6.05 -14.55 -2.00
N ILE A 205 5.66 -15.72 -2.48
CA ILE A 205 5.14 -16.83 -1.66
C ILE A 205 6.27 -17.82 -1.51
N GLY A 206 6.73 -18.07 -0.29
CA GLY A 206 7.93 -18.85 -0.09
C GLY A 206 7.99 -19.63 1.22
N VAL A 207 9.10 -20.31 1.39
CA VAL A 207 9.48 -21.03 2.62
C VAL A 207 10.87 -20.63 3.06
N LEU A 208 11.10 -20.65 4.37
CA LEU A 208 12.40 -20.41 4.97
C LEU A 208 13.34 -21.60 4.66
N ILE A 209 14.58 -21.29 4.32
CA ILE A 209 15.66 -22.29 4.10
C ILE A 209 16.88 -21.94 4.94
N ASP A 210 17.69 -22.95 5.22
CA ASP A 210 18.95 -22.75 5.94
C ASP A 210 20.00 -22.08 5.05
N GLU A 211 21.00 -21.43 5.66
CA GLU A 211 22.09 -20.75 4.93
C GLU A 211 22.85 -21.73 4.01
N ASP A 212 23.02 -22.97 4.44
CA ASP A 212 23.76 -24.02 3.72
C ASP A 212 22.86 -24.81 2.74
N THR A 213 21.58 -24.47 2.60
CA THR A 213 20.68 -25.19 1.69
C THR A 213 21.18 -25.04 0.26
N HIS A 214 21.68 -26.16 -0.30
CA HIS A 214 22.07 -26.21 -1.71
C HIS A 214 20.83 -26.36 -2.60
N ILE A 215 20.77 -25.54 -3.63
CA ILE A 215 19.64 -25.55 -4.57
C ILE A 215 20.14 -26.17 -5.88
N ASP A 216 19.70 -27.38 -6.13
CA ASP A 216 19.94 -28.02 -7.39
C ASP A 216 19.21 -27.30 -8.52
N ASN A 217 19.95 -26.93 -9.58
CA ASN A 217 19.38 -26.36 -10.79
C ASN A 217 18.68 -24.99 -10.61
N GLU A 218 19.40 -24.03 -9.99
CA GLU A 218 18.93 -22.65 -9.75
C GLU A 218 18.40 -21.98 -11.03
N GLU A 219 19.03 -22.23 -12.19
CA GLU A 219 18.59 -21.67 -13.47
C GLU A 219 17.20 -22.16 -13.88
N ALA A 220 16.86 -23.42 -13.63
CA ALA A 220 15.52 -23.95 -13.91
C ALA A 220 14.48 -23.37 -12.94
N MET A 221 14.85 -23.10 -11.70
CA MET A 221 13.99 -22.47 -10.73
C MET A 221 13.70 -21.00 -11.10
N LEU A 222 14.72 -20.26 -11.51
CA LEU A 222 14.57 -18.89 -12.01
C LEU A 222 13.61 -18.83 -13.22
N LYS A 223 13.75 -19.77 -14.18
CA LYS A 223 12.84 -19.85 -15.33
C LYS A 223 11.37 -20.11 -14.94
N LYS A 224 11.15 -20.78 -13.83
CA LYS A 224 9.83 -21.01 -13.24
C LYS A 224 9.34 -19.84 -12.38
N GLY A 225 10.12 -18.77 -12.23
CA GLY A 225 9.81 -17.60 -11.42
C GLY A 225 10.05 -17.80 -9.91
N TYR A 226 10.85 -18.78 -9.51
CA TYR A 226 11.36 -18.89 -8.15
C TYR A 226 12.65 -18.10 -8.00
N ARG A 227 12.86 -17.50 -6.82
CA ARG A 227 14.09 -16.77 -6.48
C ARG A 227 14.49 -17.10 -5.05
N ILE A 228 15.79 -16.99 -4.79
CA ILE A 228 16.29 -16.84 -3.44
C ILE A 228 16.02 -15.41 -3.00
N TRP A 229 15.31 -15.28 -1.88
CA TRP A 229 15.01 -14.00 -1.27
C TRP A 229 15.78 -13.89 0.03
N GLU A 230 16.69 -12.96 0.12
CA GLU A 230 17.48 -12.69 1.31
C GLU A 230 16.87 -11.52 2.06
N VAL A 231 16.72 -11.69 3.37
CA VAL A 231 16.25 -10.68 4.30
C VAL A 231 17.36 -10.44 5.32
N ASP A 232 17.81 -9.22 5.44
CA ASP A 232 18.83 -8.86 6.42
C ASP A 232 18.30 -8.95 7.85
N SER A 233 19.21 -8.99 8.82
CA SER A 233 18.85 -8.96 10.24
C SER A 233 18.07 -7.68 10.58
N ALA A 234 16.92 -7.83 11.23
CA ALA A 234 16.06 -6.70 11.59
C ALA A 234 15.30 -6.99 12.89
N THR A 235 14.76 -5.93 13.46
CA THR A 235 13.79 -6.01 14.56
C THR A 235 12.38 -5.89 13.98
N TYR A 236 11.49 -6.77 14.41
CA TYR A 236 10.09 -6.80 13.98
C TYR A 236 9.14 -6.61 15.15
N VAL A 237 8.09 -5.87 14.92
CA VAL A 237 6.87 -6.01 15.73
C VAL A 237 5.96 -7.02 15.07
N VAL A 238 5.46 -7.96 15.86
CA VAL A 238 4.68 -9.09 15.37
C VAL A 238 3.28 -9.05 15.93
N PHE A 239 2.32 -9.14 15.04
CA PHE A 239 0.89 -9.18 15.37
C PHE A 239 0.26 -10.48 14.88
N LYS A 240 -0.69 -11.00 15.64
CA LYS A 240 -1.53 -12.12 15.22
C LYS A 240 -2.77 -11.57 14.52
N CYS A 241 -2.99 -11.99 13.29
CA CYS A 241 -4.16 -11.63 12.50
C CYS A 241 -5.18 -12.77 12.54
N TYR A 242 -6.35 -12.52 13.14
CA TYR A 242 -7.42 -13.50 13.24
C TYR A 242 -8.50 -13.19 12.21
N GLY A 243 -8.92 -14.21 11.46
CA GLY A 243 -9.94 -14.07 10.42
C GLY A 243 -9.97 -15.25 9.47
N ASN A 244 -10.79 -15.12 8.41
CA ASN A 244 -10.97 -16.16 7.42
C ASN A 244 -10.37 -15.78 6.05
N ASN A 245 -9.90 -14.54 5.90
CA ASN A 245 -9.35 -14.01 4.65
C ASN A 245 -8.32 -12.91 4.94
N GLY A 246 -7.71 -12.36 3.91
CA GLY A 246 -6.69 -11.30 4.01
C GLY A 246 -7.16 -9.95 4.56
N ASP A 247 -8.46 -9.73 4.77
CA ASP A 247 -8.97 -8.45 5.31
C ASP A 247 -8.40 -8.17 6.70
N CYS A 248 -8.18 -9.23 7.51
CA CYS A 248 -7.59 -9.11 8.85
C CYS A 248 -6.15 -8.56 8.81
N ILE A 249 -5.40 -8.78 7.73
CA ILE A 249 -4.06 -8.18 7.53
C ILE A 249 -4.19 -6.68 7.31
N SER A 250 -5.11 -6.26 6.44
CA SER A 250 -5.35 -4.84 6.17
C SER A 250 -5.85 -4.10 7.40
N GLU A 251 -6.73 -4.72 8.18
CA GLU A 251 -7.20 -4.20 9.46
C GLU A 251 -6.04 -4.05 10.46
N MET A 252 -5.17 -5.07 10.58
CA MET A 252 -4.01 -5.01 11.47
C MET A 252 -3.03 -3.93 11.06
N TRP A 253 -2.77 -3.74 9.77
CA TRP A 253 -1.97 -2.61 9.29
C TRP A 253 -2.58 -1.26 9.67
N SER A 254 -3.91 -1.11 9.53
CA SER A 254 -4.61 0.11 9.98
C SER A 254 -4.41 0.36 11.47
N ARG A 255 -4.52 -0.69 12.30
CA ARG A 255 -4.30 -0.61 13.75
C ARG A 255 -2.84 -0.31 14.11
N PHE A 256 -1.88 -0.90 13.39
CA PHE A 256 -0.46 -0.59 13.56
C PHE A 256 -0.19 0.91 13.43
N PHE A 257 -0.72 1.55 12.36
CA PHE A 257 -0.52 2.98 12.14
C PHE A 257 -1.34 3.88 13.06
N LYS A 258 -2.54 3.48 13.45
CA LYS A 258 -3.44 4.29 14.27
C LYS A 258 -3.23 4.12 15.77
N GLU A 259 -2.93 2.90 16.20
CA GLU A 259 -2.91 2.53 17.60
C GLU A 259 -1.49 2.28 18.13
N PHE A 260 -0.67 1.47 17.42
CA PHE A 260 0.66 1.07 17.91
C PHE A 260 1.71 2.15 17.69
N LEU A 261 1.92 2.56 16.44
CA LEU A 261 3.04 3.44 16.08
C LEU A 261 3.02 4.80 16.80
N PRO A 262 1.86 5.48 16.98
CA PRO A 262 1.81 6.77 17.67
C PRO A 262 2.11 6.71 19.17
N GLN A 263 2.00 5.54 19.80
CA GLN A 263 2.15 5.34 21.24
C GLN A 263 3.40 4.53 21.60
N SER A 264 4.16 4.09 20.60
CA SER A 264 5.38 3.30 20.80
C SER A 264 6.64 4.13 20.58
N ASP A 265 7.77 3.62 21.12
CA ASP A 265 9.10 4.16 20.86
C ASP A 265 9.71 3.56 19.57
N TYR A 266 8.87 3.16 18.62
CA TYR A 266 9.32 2.54 17.37
C TYR A 266 8.93 3.37 16.16
N GLU A 267 9.73 3.27 15.10
CA GLU A 267 9.39 3.73 13.76
C GLU A 267 9.54 2.57 12.77
N GLN A 268 8.69 2.54 11.75
CA GLN A 268 8.78 1.54 10.68
C GLN A 268 10.04 1.77 9.85
N THR A 269 10.72 0.68 9.47
CA THR A 269 11.85 0.71 8.54
C THR A 269 11.42 0.28 7.13
N GLU A 270 12.29 0.54 6.13
CA GLU A 270 12.08 0.13 4.74
C GLU A 270 12.72 -1.24 4.45
N ASP A 271 12.50 -2.20 5.34
CA ASP A 271 12.94 -3.58 5.17
C ASP A 271 11.76 -4.44 4.68
N THR A 272 12.04 -5.72 4.33
CA THR A 272 11.00 -6.68 3.93
C THR A 272 10.03 -6.91 5.09
N ASP A 273 8.76 -6.58 4.91
CA ASP A 273 7.68 -7.06 5.76
C ASP A 273 7.16 -8.41 5.26
N TYR A 274 6.64 -9.24 6.16
CA TYR A 274 6.12 -10.53 5.76
C TYR A 274 5.02 -11.06 6.65
N GLU A 275 4.17 -11.89 6.06
CA GLU A 275 3.18 -12.70 6.76
C GLU A 275 3.71 -14.12 6.94
N ILE A 276 3.44 -14.74 8.10
CA ILE A 276 3.70 -16.18 8.34
C ILE A 276 2.37 -16.89 8.48
N TYR A 277 2.10 -17.80 7.55
CA TYR A 277 0.95 -18.67 7.53
C TYR A 277 1.33 -20.00 8.16
N LEU A 278 1.09 -20.14 9.47
CA LEU A 278 1.46 -21.32 10.24
C LEU A 278 0.62 -22.53 9.84
N ASN A 279 1.27 -23.66 9.57
CA ASN A 279 0.58 -24.91 9.25
C ASN A 279 -0.16 -25.47 10.48
N GLU A 280 0.40 -25.28 11.67
CA GLU A 280 -0.16 -25.67 12.95
C GLU A 280 -0.37 -24.42 13.83
N GLY A 281 -1.30 -23.56 13.39
CA GLY A 281 -1.67 -22.35 14.11
C GLY A 281 -2.80 -22.59 15.12
N GLU A 282 -2.99 -21.64 16.02
CA GLU A 282 -4.12 -21.66 16.95
C GLU A 282 -5.45 -21.41 16.20
N PRO A 283 -6.61 -21.86 16.74
CA PRO A 283 -7.89 -21.70 16.07
C PRO A 283 -8.21 -20.26 15.73
N GLY A 284 -8.58 -20.01 14.47
CA GLY A 284 -8.96 -18.69 13.97
C GLY A 284 -7.78 -17.78 13.60
N LEU A 285 -6.53 -18.19 13.84
CA LEU A 285 -5.34 -17.47 13.38
C LEU A 285 -5.20 -17.62 11.85
N PHE A 286 -5.26 -16.51 11.14
CA PHE A 286 -5.03 -16.48 9.70
C PHE A 286 -3.53 -16.42 9.37
N CYS A 287 -2.80 -15.49 10.00
CA CYS A 287 -1.36 -15.39 9.87
C CYS A 287 -0.77 -14.56 11.02
N GLU A 288 0.54 -14.59 11.15
CA GLU A 288 1.30 -13.57 11.89
C GLU A 288 1.81 -12.52 10.91
N LEU A 289 1.60 -11.26 11.23
CA LEU A 289 2.11 -10.12 10.46
C LEU A 289 3.37 -9.58 11.13
N TRP A 290 4.48 -9.62 10.41
CA TRP A 290 5.81 -9.19 10.85
C TRP A 290 6.16 -7.87 10.18
N ILE A 291 6.19 -6.78 10.94
CA ILE A 291 6.46 -5.43 10.45
C ILE A 291 7.84 -5.00 10.94
N PRO A 292 8.77 -4.66 10.04
CA PRO A 292 10.11 -4.23 10.43
C PRO A 292 10.07 -2.84 11.07
N VAL A 293 10.74 -2.73 12.23
CA VAL A 293 10.77 -1.51 13.03
C VAL A 293 12.16 -1.26 13.60
N LYS A 294 12.44 -0.03 13.94
CA LYS A 294 13.60 0.34 14.75
C LYS A 294 13.17 1.22 15.91
N ARG A 295 13.86 1.13 17.03
CA ARG A 295 13.61 1.98 18.19
C ARG A 295 14.05 3.41 17.90
N VAL A 296 13.20 4.38 18.22
CA VAL A 296 13.52 5.81 18.15
C VAL A 296 14.38 6.13 19.37
N SER A 297 15.59 6.63 19.12
CA SER A 297 16.55 7.05 20.16
C SER A 297 16.21 8.44 20.73
#